data_7d01f738e6d4118affacbc6ad06c328b
#
_entry.id   7d01f738e6d4118affacbc6ad06c328b
#
_cell.length_a   1.000
_cell.length_b   1.000
_cell.length_c   1.000
_cell.angle_alpha   90.00
_cell.angle_beta   90.00
_cell.angle_gamma   90.00
#
_symmetry.space_group_name_H-M   'P 1'
#
loop_
_entity.id
_entity.type
_entity.pdbx_description
1 polymer ?
#
loop_
_entity_poly.entity_id
_entity_poly.type
_entity_poly.pdbx_seq_one_letter_code
_entity_poly.pdbx_strand_id
1 'polypeptide(L)'
;MAEPLRILITNDDGIDAPGLKIMQQIAAELTDDWWVLAPKKNQSGAGHRFSLSQELKLQKRASNIYFMDGTPADCTVIGCTYLLSDRKPDIVLSGVNHGQNLGDMIHCSGTMAGAREGVLQGALGIAMSQAVDMHFKRANEIEWSTSANYGAEIVRGLLAENVGTDTVYNVNFPMAEEGKTPTLRVVPHQRYSTSPFHYYPSRRNGKFFVAIPETPQPLHPDHDFH
;
A
#
# COMPACT_ATOMS: atom_id res chain seq x y z
N MET A 1 11.93 -29.07 -8.48
CA MET A 1 11.91 -27.68 -8.99
C MET A 1 11.43 -26.84 -7.82
N ALA A 2 12.02 -25.66 -7.60
CA ALA A 2 11.48 -24.73 -6.60
C ALA A 2 10.04 -24.35 -6.99
N GLU A 3 9.16 -24.22 -6.01
CA GLU A 3 7.80 -23.76 -6.26
C GLU A 3 7.82 -22.31 -6.81
N PRO A 4 6.90 -21.95 -7.71
CA PRO A 4 6.84 -20.59 -8.23
C PRO A 4 6.53 -19.59 -7.11
N LEU A 5 7.03 -18.39 -7.23
CA LEU A 5 6.75 -17.30 -6.30
C LEU A 5 5.24 -17.04 -6.23
N ARG A 6 4.64 -17.06 -5.02
CA ARG A 6 3.23 -16.76 -4.82
C ARG A 6 3.05 -15.38 -4.21
N ILE A 7 2.24 -14.54 -4.83
CA ILE A 7 2.01 -13.15 -4.43
C ILE A 7 0.55 -12.93 -4.05
N LEU A 8 0.30 -12.37 -2.87
CA LEU A 8 -0.98 -11.79 -2.50
C LEU A 8 -0.94 -10.27 -2.66
N ILE A 9 -1.93 -9.72 -3.34
CA ILE A 9 -2.08 -8.28 -3.58
C ILE A 9 -3.28 -7.78 -2.78
N THR A 10 -3.09 -6.65 -2.08
CA THR A 10 -4.16 -5.88 -1.44
C THR A 10 -3.94 -4.38 -1.65
N ASN A 11 -4.86 -3.54 -1.17
CA ASN A 11 -4.74 -2.08 -1.12
C ASN A 11 -5.74 -1.50 -0.12
N ASP A 12 -5.75 -0.19 0.07
CA ASP A 12 -6.79 0.52 0.84
C ASP A 12 -7.68 1.43 -0.02
N ASP A 13 -7.32 1.69 -1.26
CA ASP A 13 -8.14 2.47 -2.20
C ASP A 13 -9.37 1.70 -2.73
N GLY A 14 -9.36 0.37 -2.59
CA GLY A 14 -10.45 -0.53 -2.98
C GLY A 14 -10.23 -1.25 -4.31
N ILE A 15 -11.10 -2.25 -4.56
CA ILE A 15 -10.97 -3.21 -5.69
C ILE A 15 -11.02 -2.56 -7.08
N ASP A 16 -11.61 -1.37 -7.21
CA ASP A 16 -11.74 -0.66 -8.49
C ASP A 16 -10.65 0.40 -8.69
N ALA A 17 -9.73 0.57 -7.73
CA ALA A 17 -8.70 1.59 -7.77
C ALA A 17 -7.71 1.38 -8.94
N PRO A 18 -7.31 2.46 -9.65
CA PRO A 18 -6.33 2.38 -10.73
C PRO A 18 -4.99 1.80 -10.27
N GLY A 19 -4.48 2.21 -9.10
CA GLY A 19 -3.23 1.72 -8.55
C GLY A 19 -3.21 0.21 -8.28
N LEU A 20 -4.38 -0.41 -8.00
CA LEU A 20 -4.47 -1.85 -7.87
C LEU A 20 -4.19 -2.57 -9.20
N LYS A 21 -4.56 -1.96 -10.34
CA LYS A 21 -4.25 -2.52 -11.66
C LYS A 21 -2.75 -2.43 -11.96
N ILE A 22 -2.10 -1.36 -11.54
CA ILE A 22 -0.63 -1.23 -11.63
C ILE A 22 0.05 -2.32 -10.77
N MET A 23 -0.44 -2.57 -9.56
CA MET A 23 0.10 -3.64 -8.71
C MET A 23 -0.07 -5.02 -9.33
N GLN A 24 -1.19 -5.28 -10.01
CA GLN A 24 -1.40 -6.53 -10.76
C GLN A 24 -0.39 -6.66 -11.92
N GLN A 25 -0.07 -5.59 -12.63
CA GLN A 25 0.97 -5.58 -13.68
C GLN A 25 2.35 -5.90 -13.08
N ILE A 26 2.72 -5.23 -11.98
CA ILE A 26 3.96 -5.50 -11.26
C ILE A 26 4.07 -6.97 -10.84
N ALA A 27 3.01 -7.53 -10.28
CA ALA A 27 3.00 -8.93 -9.84
C ALA A 27 3.08 -9.92 -11.02
N ALA A 28 2.39 -9.63 -12.13
CA ALA A 28 2.41 -10.46 -13.34
C ALA A 28 3.78 -10.48 -14.03
N GLU A 29 4.63 -9.47 -13.84
CA GLU A 29 6.02 -9.49 -14.29
C GLU A 29 6.94 -10.39 -13.43
N LEU A 30 6.50 -10.74 -12.24
CA LEU A 30 7.28 -11.52 -11.27
C LEU A 30 6.89 -12.99 -11.28
N THR A 31 5.59 -13.30 -11.46
CA THR A 31 5.04 -14.67 -11.42
C THR A 31 3.67 -14.74 -12.05
N ASP A 32 3.27 -15.95 -12.47
CA ASP A 32 1.89 -16.26 -12.88
C ASP A 32 0.99 -16.61 -11.67
N ASP A 33 1.56 -16.90 -10.49
CA ASP A 33 0.84 -17.26 -9.25
C ASP A 33 0.62 -16.02 -8.35
N TRP A 34 -0.19 -15.08 -8.83
CA TRP A 34 -0.61 -13.91 -8.07
C TRP A 34 -2.12 -13.88 -7.83
N TRP A 35 -2.50 -13.35 -6.69
CA TRP A 35 -3.88 -13.31 -6.20
C TRP A 35 -4.20 -11.92 -5.66
N VAL A 36 -5.45 -11.47 -5.85
CA VAL A 36 -5.95 -10.22 -5.31
C VAL A 36 -7.02 -10.51 -4.26
N LEU A 37 -6.88 -9.92 -3.10
CA LEU A 37 -7.97 -9.75 -2.14
C LEU A 37 -7.92 -8.32 -1.59
N ALA A 38 -8.85 -7.48 -2.01
CA ALA A 38 -8.88 -6.07 -1.71
C ALA A 38 -10.21 -5.66 -1.05
N PRO A 39 -10.23 -4.55 -0.29
CA PRO A 39 -11.46 -3.97 0.18
C PRO A 39 -12.40 -3.62 -0.96
N LYS A 40 -13.70 -3.78 -0.74
CA LYS A 40 -14.73 -3.40 -1.71
C LYS A 40 -14.78 -1.90 -1.96
N LYS A 41 -14.45 -1.09 -0.94
CA LYS A 41 -14.49 0.37 -0.97
C LYS A 41 -13.21 0.93 -0.38
N ASN A 42 -12.94 2.21 -0.67
CA ASN A 42 -11.83 2.95 -0.09
C ASN A 42 -11.86 2.90 1.46
N GLN A 43 -10.72 2.58 2.06
CA GLN A 43 -10.44 2.45 3.49
C GLN A 43 -9.31 3.39 3.95
N SER A 44 -9.05 4.48 3.22
CA SER A 44 -8.00 5.44 3.57
C SER A 44 -8.12 5.91 5.01
N GLY A 45 -7.00 5.95 5.72
CA GLY A 45 -6.95 6.32 7.13
C GLY A 45 -7.44 5.23 8.11
N ALA A 46 -7.72 4.01 7.64
CA ALA A 46 -8.13 2.91 8.51
C ALA A 46 -7.01 2.44 9.44
N GLY A 47 -5.74 2.72 9.12
CA GLY A 47 -4.61 2.18 9.83
C GLY A 47 -4.63 0.66 9.86
N HIS A 48 -4.06 0.05 10.89
CA HIS A 48 -4.05 -1.41 11.08
C HIS A 48 -5.28 -1.89 11.87
N ARG A 49 -6.48 -1.44 11.44
CA ARG A 49 -7.74 -1.82 12.08
C ARG A 49 -8.24 -3.15 11.56
N PHE A 50 -8.78 -3.98 12.45
CA PHE A 50 -9.55 -5.18 12.13
C PHE A 50 -11.05 -4.96 12.34
N SER A 51 -11.86 -5.64 11.54
CA SER A 51 -13.33 -5.67 11.65
C SER A 51 -13.76 -6.76 12.63
N LEU A 52 -13.31 -6.66 13.89
CA LEU A 52 -13.57 -7.66 14.91
C LEU A 52 -15.07 -7.83 15.16
N SER A 53 -15.51 -9.07 15.31
CA SER A 53 -16.92 -9.45 15.58
C SER A 53 -17.92 -9.00 14.50
N GLN A 54 -17.44 -8.75 13.29
CA GLN A 54 -18.29 -8.44 12.13
C GLN A 54 -18.21 -9.59 11.12
N GLU A 55 -19.33 -9.93 10.51
CA GLU A 55 -19.35 -10.84 9.36
C GLU A 55 -18.85 -10.10 8.12
N LEU A 56 -17.83 -10.64 7.47
CA LEU A 56 -17.23 -10.07 6.26
C LEU A 56 -17.60 -10.93 5.06
N LYS A 57 -18.18 -10.32 4.04
CA LYS A 57 -18.60 -11.02 2.83
C LYS A 57 -17.47 -11.05 1.80
N LEU A 58 -16.86 -12.22 1.62
CA LEU A 58 -15.90 -12.49 0.53
C LEU A 58 -16.65 -12.70 -0.79
N GLN A 59 -16.21 -12.03 -1.84
CA GLN A 59 -16.82 -12.12 -3.17
C GLN A 59 -15.72 -12.34 -4.23
N LYS A 60 -16.02 -13.22 -5.20
CA LYS A 60 -15.12 -13.50 -6.32
C LYS A 60 -15.48 -12.61 -7.51
N ARG A 61 -14.47 -12.03 -8.16
CA ARG A 61 -14.59 -11.24 -9.40
C ARG A 61 -14.03 -11.97 -10.62
N ALA A 62 -12.88 -12.65 -10.45
CA ALA A 62 -12.24 -13.45 -11.48
C ALA A 62 -11.57 -14.68 -10.84
N SER A 63 -10.82 -15.48 -11.61
CA SER A 63 -10.19 -16.72 -11.12
C SER A 63 -9.34 -16.50 -9.88
N ASN A 64 -8.54 -15.42 -9.88
CA ASN A 64 -7.59 -15.04 -8.84
C ASN A 64 -7.86 -13.64 -8.25
N ILE A 65 -9.04 -13.04 -8.49
CA ILE A 65 -9.42 -11.70 -8.01
C ILE A 65 -10.65 -11.78 -7.12
N TYR A 66 -10.50 -11.34 -5.88
CA TYR A 66 -11.52 -11.33 -4.85
C TYR A 66 -11.58 -9.95 -4.18
N PHE A 67 -12.69 -9.67 -3.53
CA PHE A 67 -12.89 -8.48 -2.73
C PHE A 67 -13.83 -8.76 -1.56
N MET A 68 -13.79 -7.91 -0.53
CA MET A 68 -14.61 -8.09 0.65
C MET A 68 -14.95 -6.77 1.34
N ASP A 69 -15.98 -6.81 2.18
CA ASP A 69 -16.32 -5.68 3.06
C ASP A 69 -15.40 -5.73 4.30
N GLY A 70 -14.20 -5.18 4.21
CA GLY A 70 -13.19 -5.21 5.26
C GLY A 70 -12.08 -4.19 5.04
N THR A 71 -11.10 -4.18 5.93
CA THR A 71 -9.89 -3.37 5.84
C THR A 71 -8.80 -4.10 5.06
N PRO A 72 -7.69 -3.43 4.67
CA PRO A 72 -6.55 -4.11 4.08
C PRO A 72 -5.96 -5.22 4.97
N ALA A 73 -5.91 -4.99 6.28
CA ALA A 73 -5.45 -6.00 7.24
C ALA A 73 -6.38 -7.23 7.24
N ASP A 74 -7.71 -7.04 7.25
CA ASP A 74 -8.68 -8.13 7.13
C ASP A 74 -8.46 -8.91 5.82
N CYS A 75 -8.25 -8.21 4.70
CA CYS A 75 -7.99 -8.82 3.41
C CYS A 75 -6.71 -9.67 3.43
N THR A 76 -5.65 -9.17 4.04
CA THR A 76 -4.39 -9.91 4.13
C THR A 76 -4.53 -11.16 5.00
N VAL A 77 -5.16 -11.06 6.17
CA VAL A 77 -5.40 -12.23 7.03
C VAL A 77 -6.22 -13.29 6.30
N ILE A 78 -7.36 -12.91 5.72
CA ILE A 78 -8.22 -13.88 5.01
C ILE A 78 -7.54 -14.41 3.76
N GLY A 79 -6.76 -13.58 3.06
CA GLY A 79 -5.93 -14.01 1.94
C GLY A 79 -4.95 -15.10 2.33
N CYS A 80 -4.19 -14.90 3.40
CA CYS A 80 -3.16 -15.81 3.86
C CYS A 80 -3.70 -17.08 4.57
N THR A 81 -4.84 -16.96 5.30
CA THR A 81 -5.30 -18.04 6.18
C THR A 81 -6.46 -18.85 5.62
N TYR A 82 -7.22 -18.30 4.68
CA TYR A 82 -8.39 -18.94 4.08
C TYR A 82 -8.26 -19.11 2.58
N LEU A 83 -8.05 -18.01 1.82
CA LEU A 83 -8.04 -18.05 0.36
C LEU A 83 -6.85 -18.86 -0.17
N LEU A 84 -5.66 -18.68 0.41
CA LEU A 84 -4.40 -19.35 0.08
C LEU A 84 -3.94 -20.30 1.19
N SER A 85 -4.90 -21.01 1.80
CA SER A 85 -4.63 -21.93 2.92
C SER A 85 -3.85 -23.19 2.53
N ASP A 86 -3.86 -23.55 1.25
CA ASP A 86 -3.07 -24.66 0.68
C ASP A 86 -1.57 -24.35 0.70
N ARG A 87 -1.21 -23.12 0.39
CA ARG A 87 0.14 -22.56 0.45
C ARG A 87 0.05 -21.06 0.69
N LYS A 88 0.69 -20.57 1.76
CA LYS A 88 0.76 -19.14 2.04
C LYS A 88 1.52 -18.37 0.95
N PRO A 89 1.22 -17.07 0.75
CA PRO A 89 2.00 -16.26 -0.16
C PRO A 89 3.43 -16.05 0.38
N ASP A 90 4.37 -15.99 -0.53
CA ASP A 90 5.77 -15.63 -0.23
C ASP A 90 5.89 -14.10 -0.04
N ILE A 91 5.06 -13.35 -0.77
CA ILE A 91 5.04 -11.88 -0.73
C ILE A 91 3.60 -11.38 -0.58
N VAL A 92 3.42 -10.34 0.23
CA VAL A 92 2.23 -9.49 0.25
C VAL A 92 2.60 -8.12 -0.31
N LEU A 93 2.04 -7.77 -1.48
CA LEU A 93 2.14 -6.46 -2.10
C LEU A 93 0.89 -5.64 -1.73
N SER A 94 1.07 -4.50 -1.11
CA SER A 94 -0.02 -3.61 -0.74
C SER A 94 0.09 -2.26 -1.47
N GLY A 95 -0.90 -1.92 -2.28
CA GLY A 95 -0.95 -0.70 -3.09
C GLY A 95 -1.34 -0.97 -4.54
N VAL A 96 -0.87 -0.22 -5.56
CA VAL A 96 -0.11 1.04 -5.41
C VAL A 96 -1.05 2.12 -4.90
N ASN A 97 -0.71 2.72 -3.76
CA ASN A 97 -1.53 3.74 -3.12
C ASN A 97 -1.53 5.05 -3.92
N HIS A 98 -2.68 5.71 -3.92
CA HIS A 98 -2.85 7.06 -4.39
C HIS A 98 -2.31 8.06 -3.35
N GLY A 99 -1.11 8.57 -3.55
CA GLY A 99 -0.40 9.43 -2.61
C GLY A 99 0.62 8.68 -1.78
N GLN A 100 1.66 9.39 -1.39
CA GLN A 100 2.79 8.84 -0.63
C GLN A 100 2.41 8.52 0.81
N ASN A 101 3.07 7.52 1.38
CA ASN A 101 3.02 7.18 2.79
C ASN A 101 4.38 7.51 3.41
N LEU A 102 4.53 8.69 4.00
CA LEU A 102 5.79 9.22 4.51
C LEU A 102 5.71 9.52 6.00
N GLY A 103 6.87 9.50 6.65
CA GLY A 103 7.00 9.81 8.06
C GLY A 103 6.07 9.02 8.96
N ASP A 104 5.75 9.56 10.12
CA ASP A 104 4.86 8.92 11.09
C ASP A 104 3.41 8.72 10.55
N MET A 105 3.08 9.25 9.36
CA MET A 105 1.82 8.98 8.68
C MET A 105 1.63 7.50 8.33
N ILE A 106 2.71 6.73 8.20
CA ILE A 106 2.68 5.27 7.99
C ILE A 106 1.83 4.54 9.03
N HIS A 107 1.66 5.09 10.24
CA HIS A 107 0.86 4.48 11.29
C HIS A 107 -0.65 4.52 11.02
N CYS A 108 -1.10 5.47 10.19
CA CYS A 108 -2.50 5.63 9.79
C CYS A 108 -2.79 5.01 8.42
N SER A 109 -1.76 4.54 7.72
CA SER A 109 -1.86 4.01 6.36
C SER A 109 -2.46 2.61 6.35
N GLY A 110 -3.53 2.44 5.57
CA GLY A 110 -4.11 1.13 5.28
C GLY A 110 -3.20 0.32 4.35
N THR A 111 -2.49 0.97 3.43
CA THR A 111 -1.49 0.36 2.55
C THR A 111 -0.38 -0.29 3.39
N MET A 112 0.20 0.46 4.33
CA MET A 112 1.19 -0.07 5.27
C MET A 112 0.63 -1.21 6.13
N ALA A 113 -0.64 -1.11 6.53
CA ALA A 113 -1.28 -2.15 7.34
C ALA A 113 -1.41 -3.48 6.60
N GLY A 114 -1.79 -3.45 5.32
CA GLY A 114 -1.86 -4.65 4.49
C GLY A 114 -0.51 -5.36 4.37
N ALA A 115 0.56 -4.61 4.09
CA ALA A 115 1.91 -5.15 4.00
C ALA A 115 2.43 -5.66 5.36
N ARG A 116 2.20 -4.89 6.45
CA ARG A 116 2.61 -5.27 7.80
C ARG A 116 1.91 -6.55 8.25
N GLU A 117 0.63 -6.71 7.93
CA GLU A 117 -0.09 -7.93 8.21
C GLU A 117 0.50 -9.12 7.45
N GLY A 118 0.97 -8.91 6.21
CA GLY A 118 1.70 -9.92 5.44
C GLY A 118 2.93 -10.44 6.18
N VAL A 119 3.71 -9.53 6.78
CA VAL A 119 4.86 -9.88 7.63
C VAL A 119 4.44 -10.73 8.83
N LEU A 120 3.37 -10.33 9.52
CA LEU A 120 2.83 -11.08 10.66
C LEU A 120 2.32 -12.48 10.26
N GLN A 121 1.92 -12.67 9.00
CA GLN A 121 1.54 -13.98 8.44
C GLN A 121 2.74 -14.78 7.91
N GLY A 122 3.95 -14.23 7.94
CA GLY A 122 5.21 -14.88 7.55
C GLY A 122 5.66 -14.64 6.10
N ALA A 123 5.02 -13.71 5.39
CA ALA A 123 5.39 -13.30 4.05
C ALA A 123 6.34 -12.08 4.05
N LEU A 124 7.02 -11.82 2.95
CA LEU A 124 7.67 -10.54 2.71
C LEU A 124 6.60 -9.46 2.46
N GLY A 125 6.53 -8.44 3.31
CA GLY A 125 5.54 -7.36 3.21
C GLY A 125 6.10 -6.12 2.52
N ILE A 126 5.50 -5.70 1.39
CA ILE A 126 5.92 -4.52 0.63
C ILE A 126 4.71 -3.62 0.39
N ALA A 127 4.76 -2.41 0.94
CA ALA A 127 3.81 -1.32 0.68
C ALA A 127 4.36 -0.43 -0.42
N MET A 128 3.55 -0.11 -1.42
CA MET A 128 3.92 0.72 -2.55
C MET A 128 2.96 1.89 -2.72
N SER A 129 3.50 3.09 -2.91
CA SER A 129 2.75 4.34 -3.01
C SER A 129 3.30 5.22 -4.12
N GLN A 130 2.41 5.84 -4.91
CA GLN A 130 2.77 6.76 -5.98
C GLN A 130 2.55 8.21 -5.51
N ALA A 131 3.57 9.06 -5.62
CA ALA A 131 3.44 10.48 -5.43
C ALA A 131 2.43 11.07 -6.41
N VAL A 132 1.63 12.01 -5.93
CA VAL A 132 0.61 12.69 -6.72
C VAL A 132 0.77 14.21 -6.56
N ASP A 133 0.48 14.96 -7.62
CA ASP A 133 0.34 16.40 -7.49
C ASP A 133 -0.92 16.71 -6.67
N MET A 134 -0.77 17.45 -5.59
CA MET A 134 -1.88 17.88 -4.73
C MET A 134 -2.93 18.74 -5.46
N HIS A 135 -2.58 19.26 -6.64
CA HIS A 135 -3.50 19.97 -7.52
C HIS A 135 -4.39 19.03 -8.35
N PHE A 136 -3.99 17.75 -8.54
CA PHE A 136 -4.80 16.75 -9.22
C PHE A 136 -5.84 16.18 -8.25
N LYS A 137 -7.10 16.45 -8.57
CA LYS A 137 -8.25 16.10 -7.72
C LYS A 137 -8.87 14.74 -8.02
N ARG A 138 -8.40 14.00 -9.04
CA ARG A 138 -9.03 12.76 -9.49
C ARG A 138 -8.02 11.65 -9.71
N ALA A 139 -8.33 10.46 -9.23
CA ALA A 139 -7.48 9.27 -9.33
C ALA A 139 -7.13 8.85 -10.77
N ASN A 140 -7.96 9.19 -11.76
CA ASN A 140 -7.72 8.90 -13.18
C ASN A 140 -6.79 9.90 -13.88
N GLU A 141 -6.39 10.96 -13.19
CA GLU A 141 -5.43 11.98 -13.69
C GLU A 141 -4.01 11.72 -13.16
N ILE A 142 -3.82 10.64 -12.39
CA ILE A 142 -2.52 10.30 -11.81
C ILE A 142 -1.65 9.64 -12.86
N GLU A 143 -0.40 10.08 -12.87
CA GLU A 143 0.63 9.48 -13.66
C GLU A 143 1.26 8.33 -12.87
N TRP A 144 1.13 7.10 -13.37
CA TRP A 144 1.54 5.85 -12.71
C TRP A 144 2.82 5.25 -13.29
N SER A 145 3.49 5.91 -14.24
CA SER A 145 4.59 5.31 -14.98
C SER A 145 5.78 4.94 -14.09
N THR A 146 6.07 5.75 -13.08
CA THR A 146 7.19 5.46 -12.18
C THR A 146 6.97 4.15 -11.44
N SER A 147 5.81 3.97 -10.81
CA SER A 147 5.50 2.71 -10.12
C SER A 147 5.37 1.53 -11.09
N ALA A 148 4.77 1.73 -12.26
CA ALA A 148 4.63 0.68 -13.28
C ALA A 148 5.98 0.22 -13.83
N ASN A 149 6.91 1.15 -14.10
CA ASN A 149 8.19 0.82 -14.74
C ASN A 149 9.22 0.24 -13.75
N TYR A 150 9.19 0.65 -12.48
CA TYR A 150 10.23 0.28 -11.51
C TYR A 150 9.76 -0.67 -10.41
N GLY A 151 8.46 -0.87 -10.25
CA GLY A 151 7.92 -1.67 -9.14
C GLY A 151 8.42 -3.11 -9.12
N ALA A 152 8.40 -3.79 -10.26
CA ALA A 152 8.88 -5.18 -10.36
C ALA A 152 10.40 -5.30 -10.14
N GLU A 153 11.19 -4.32 -10.61
CA GLU A 153 12.63 -4.29 -10.40
C GLU A 153 12.97 -4.15 -8.92
N ILE A 154 12.26 -3.28 -8.20
CA ILE A 154 12.44 -3.11 -6.74
C ILE A 154 12.14 -4.41 -6.00
N VAL A 155 11.05 -5.11 -6.33
CA VAL A 155 10.73 -6.41 -5.71
C VAL A 155 11.83 -7.43 -6.00
N ARG A 156 12.31 -7.53 -7.25
CA ARG A 156 13.44 -8.42 -7.59
C ARG A 156 14.70 -8.08 -6.79
N GLY A 157 15.00 -6.80 -6.62
CA GLY A 157 16.13 -6.33 -5.82
C GLY A 157 16.04 -6.78 -4.37
N LEU A 158 14.88 -6.59 -3.72
CA LEU A 158 14.63 -7.03 -2.35
C LEU A 158 14.76 -8.56 -2.20
N LEU A 159 14.26 -9.32 -3.16
CA LEU A 159 14.41 -10.78 -3.17
C LEU A 159 15.87 -11.22 -3.35
N ALA A 160 16.63 -10.55 -4.22
CA ALA A 160 18.03 -10.85 -4.48
C ALA A 160 18.93 -10.59 -3.25
N GLU A 161 18.64 -9.55 -2.49
CA GLU A 161 19.33 -9.22 -1.23
C GLU A 161 18.96 -10.17 -0.08
N ASN A 162 18.04 -11.12 -0.32
CA ASN A 162 17.53 -12.06 0.67
C ASN A 162 17.10 -11.35 1.96
N VAL A 163 16.37 -10.23 1.80
CA VAL A 163 15.84 -9.46 2.92
C VAL A 163 14.91 -10.31 3.77
N GLY A 164 14.97 -10.14 5.08
CA GLY A 164 14.15 -10.92 6.01
C GLY A 164 12.64 -10.64 5.87
N THR A 165 11.85 -11.62 6.29
CA THR A 165 10.38 -11.51 6.36
C THR A 165 9.89 -10.93 7.70
N ASP A 166 10.77 -10.31 8.48
CA ASP A 166 10.47 -9.68 9.78
C ASP A 166 10.32 -8.16 9.70
N THR A 167 10.51 -7.60 8.51
CA THR A 167 10.47 -6.17 8.23
C THR A 167 9.50 -5.87 7.10
N VAL A 168 8.71 -4.80 7.25
CA VAL A 168 7.88 -4.26 6.17
C VAL A 168 8.66 -3.21 5.39
N TYR A 169 8.61 -3.29 4.07
CA TYR A 169 9.23 -2.32 3.17
C TYR A 169 8.20 -1.32 2.68
N ASN A 170 8.52 -0.04 2.81
CA ASN A 170 7.69 1.08 2.38
C ASN A 170 8.35 1.77 1.18
N VAL A 171 7.79 1.59 0.00
CA VAL A 171 8.30 2.13 -1.26
C VAL A 171 7.45 3.28 -1.72
N ASN A 172 8.05 4.46 -1.90
CA ASN A 172 7.37 5.65 -2.40
C ASN A 172 7.99 6.07 -3.73
N PHE A 173 7.18 6.02 -4.79
CA PHE A 173 7.59 6.42 -6.13
C PHE A 173 7.38 7.92 -6.32
N PRO A 174 8.37 8.66 -6.83
CA PRO A 174 8.20 10.06 -7.19
C PRO A 174 7.27 10.21 -8.40
N MET A 175 6.78 11.41 -8.63
CA MET A 175 6.19 11.77 -9.92
C MET A 175 7.25 11.65 -11.02
N ALA A 176 6.81 11.23 -12.21
CA ALA A 176 7.70 11.17 -13.37
C ALA A 176 8.16 12.60 -13.75
N GLU A 177 9.44 12.73 -14.02
CA GLU A 177 10.02 13.95 -14.57
C GLU A 177 10.61 13.63 -15.96
N GLU A 178 10.28 14.46 -16.95
CA GLU A 178 10.75 14.26 -18.32
C GLU A 178 12.28 14.24 -18.40
N GLY A 179 12.83 13.21 -19.03
CA GLY A 179 14.27 13.03 -19.20
C GLY A 179 15.04 12.63 -17.94
N LYS A 180 14.36 12.36 -16.82
CA LYS A 180 15.02 11.89 -15.60
C LYS A 180 14.67 10.44 -15.27
N THR A 181 15.67 9.70 -14.84
CA THR A 181 15.49 8.36 -14.24
C THR A 181 15.54 8.50 -12.72
N PRO A 182 14.54 8.02 -11.98
CA PRO A 182 14.56 8.09 -10.53
C PRO A 182 15.68 7.19 -9.96
N THR A 183 16.27 7.63 -8.86
CA THR A 183 17.28 6.87 -8.13
C THR A 183 16.65 6.24 -6.89
N LEU A 184 16.85 4.93 -6.70
CA LEU A 184 16.43 4.25 -5.49
C LEU A 184 17.33 4.64 -4.30
N ARG A 185 16.74 5.07 -3.20
CA ARG A 185 17.42 5.39 -1.95
C ARG A 185 16.70 4.73 -0.78
N VAL A 186 17.47 4.20 0.15
CA VAL A 186 16.96 3.76 1.46
C VAL A 186 17.22 4.89 2.45
N VAL A 187 16.17 5.41 3.05
CA VAL A 187 16.22 6.56 3.95
C VAL A 187 15.40 6.30 5.22
N PRO A 188 15.77 6.90 6.36
CA PRO A 188 14.93 6.88 7.56
C PRO A 188 13.60 7.60 7.31
N HIS A 189 12.51 7.14 7.93
CA HIS A 189 11.27 7.89 7.89
C HIS A 189 11.33 9.12 8.81
N GLN A 190 10.64 10.18 8.43
CA GLN A 190 10.54 11.41 9.22
C GLN A 190 9.71 11.16 10.49
N ARG A 191 10.31 11.44 11.66
CA ARG A 191 9.60 11.47 12.94
C ARG A 191 9.00 12.85 13.17
N TYR A 192 7.77 12.89 13.66
CA TYR A 192 7.13 14.14 14.06
C TYR A 192 7.26 14.37 15.57
N SER A 193 7.56 15.61 15.94
CA SER A 193 7.58 16.01 17.36
C SER A 193 6.18 16.17 17.95
N THR A 194 5.19 16.44 17.09
CA THR A 194 3.77 16.59 17.44
C THR A 194 2.91 15.94 16.36
N SER A 195 1.64 15.65 16.69
CA SER A 195 0.70 15.09 15.70
C SER A 195 0.57 16.00 14.48
N PRO A 196 0.65 15.45 13.25
CA PRO A 196 0.43 16.23 12.03
C PRO A 196 -1.05 16.50 11.76
N PHE A 197 -1.97 15.88 12.53
CA PHE A 197 -3.41 16.03 12.30
C PHE A 197 -3.96 17.27 12.99
N HIS A 198 -4.79 18.03 12.27
CA HIS A 198 -5.54 19.17 12.76
C HIS A 198 -7.03 19.03 12.48
N TYR A 199 -7.84 19.57 13.39
CA TYR A 199 -9.28 19.64 13.22
C TYR A 199 -9.68 21.03 12.75
N TYR A 200 -10.50 21.08 11.72
CA TYR A 200 -11.07 22.30 11.19
C TYR A 200 -12.59 22.26 11.33
N PRO A 201 -13.23 23.32 11.91
CA PRO A 201 -14.69 23.34 12.02
C PRO A 201 -15.33 23.38 10.63
N SER A 202 -16.36 22.58 10.45
CA SER A 202 -17.22 22.63 9.27
C SER A 202 -18.18 23.81 9.38
N ARG A 203 -18.69 24.27 8.23
CA ARG A 203 -19.83 25.23 8.20
C ARG A 203 -21.11 24.64 8.82
N ARG A 204 -21.18 23.32 8.99
CA ARG A 204 -22.30 22.63 9.65
C ARG A 204 -21.99 22.55 11.15
N ASN A 205 -22.91 23.08 11.97
CA ASN A 205 -22.73 23.10 13.42
C ASN A 205 -22.40 21.71 14.00
N GLY A 206 -21.42 21.66 14.90
CA GLY A 206 -20.97 20.44 15.58
C GLY A 206 -20.22 19.43 14.69
N LYS A 207 -19.81 19.81 13.46
CA LYS A 207 -19.03 18.95 12.57
C LYS A 207 -17.63 19.53 12.32
N PHE A 208 -16.67 18.62 12.13
CA PHE A 208 -15.27 18.95 11.92
C PHE A 208 -14.71 18.12 10.76
N PHE A 209 -13.69 18.69 10.12
CA PHE A 209 -12.78 17.95 9.24
C PHE A 209 -11.49 17.66 9.98
N VAL A 210 -10.94 16.47 9.79
CA VAL A 210 -9.55 16.17 10.14
C VAL A 210 -8.73 16.34 8.87
N ALA A 211 -7.66 17.09 8.94
CA ALA A 211 -6.75 17.30 7.82
C ALA A 211 -5.31 17.33 8.29
N ILE A 212 -4.41 17.09 7.37
CA ILE A 212 -2.97 17.26 7.54
C ILE A 212 -2.65 18.61 6.92
N PRO A 213 -1.96 19.54 7.63
CA PRO A 213 -1.51 20.78 7.05
C PRO A 213 -0.49 20.53 5.94
N GLU A 214 -0.46 21.40 4.93
CA GLU A 214 0.43 21.29 3.76
C GLU A 214 1.92 21.27 4.12
N THR A 215 2.29 21.84 5.26
CA THR A 215 3.67 21.88 5.74
C THR A 215 3.74 21.18 7.10
N PRO A 216 4.01 19.89 7.15
CA PRO A 216 4.38 19.27 8.40
C PRO A 216 5.71 19.88 8.85
N GLN A 217 5.88 20.06 10.15
CA GLN A 217 7.07 20.26 10.99
C GLN A 217 8.43 20.35 10.27
N PRO A 218 9.46 20.96 10.85
CA PRO A 218 10.79 21.02 10.23
C PRO A 218 11.20 19.64 9.72
N LEU A 219 11.33 19.52 8.40
CA LEU A 219 11.71 18.28 7.73
C LEU A 219 13.22 18.09 7.83
N HIS A 220 13.65 16.88 8.09
CA HIS A 220 15.07 16.53 8.05
C HIS A 220 15.47 16.25 6.59
N PRO A 221 16.55 16.88 6.06
CA PRO A 221 16.90 16.81 4.63
C PRO A 221 17.24 15.39 4.12
N ASP A 222 17.59 14.46 5.01
CA ASP A 222 17.98 13.10 4.66
C ASP A 222 16.87 12.06 4.91
N HIS A 223 15.66 12.50 5.27
CA HIS A 223 14.52 11.63 5.54
C HIS A 223 13.54 11.54 4.37
N ASP A 224 12.52 10.70 4.49
CA ASP A 224 11.59 10.30 3.43
C ASP A 224 10.70 11.42 2.86
N PHE A 225 10.73 12.62 3.40
CA PHE A 225 10.03 13.79 2.85
C PHE A 225 10.88 14.61 1.84
N HIS A 226 12.15 14.27 1.61
CA HIS A 226 13.05 14.97 0.69
C HIS A 226 13.49 14.10 -0.53
#